data_e7854b7d4208a359c1b478278700ec55
#
_entry.id   e7854b7d4208a359c1b478278700ec55
#
_cell.length_a   1.000
_cell.length_b   1.000
_cell.length_c   1.000
_cell.angle_alpha   90.00
_cell.angle_beta   90.00
_cell.angle_gamma   90.00
#
_symmetry.space_group_name_H-M   'P 1'
#
loop_
_entity.id
_entity.type
_entity.pdbx_description
1 polymer ?
#
loop_
_entity_poly.entity_id
_entity_poly.type
_entity_poly.pdbx_seq_one_letter_code
_entity_poly.pdbx_strand_id
1 'polypeptide(L)'
;MKKWNYTIGIDVSKNTLDIHCSEINQHIQIQNGTEGFRAFLKWCKNHKVVLSQSFMVMEYTGGYEYKLIQFCESKQIQYARISGLEIKRSMGITRGKTDQIDASRIAQYGEEKHKQLSPARPLNKGIIKLKELLGFRKRIVRDLGGYKASLKERKAMYPDLKKDLICKTL
;
A
#
# COMPACT_ATOMS: atom_id res chain seq x y z
N MET A 1 -14.78 16.42 19.98
CA MET A 1 -15.41 16.58 18.65
C MET A 1 -14.59 15.77 17.64
N LYS A 2 -15.27 15.13 16.68
CA LYS A 2 -14.61 14.41 15.56
C LYS A 2 -13.90 15.45 14.69
N LYS A 3 -12.65 15.18 14.31
CA LYS A 3 -11.81 16.14 13.56
C LYS A 3 -12.21 16.22 12.07
N TRP A 4 -12.84 15.16 11.56
CA TRP A 4 -13.30 15.00 10.18
C TRP A 4 -14.75 14.55 10.15
N ASN A 5 -15.48 14.92 9.10
CA ASN A 5 -16.87 14.54 8.93
C ASN A 5 -17.03 13.14 8.30
N TYR A 6 -16.02 12.71 7.52
CA TYR A 6 -16.02 11.42 6.84
C TYR A 6 -14.72 10.68 7.10
N THR A 7 -14.84 9.42 7.49
CA THR A 7 -13.71 8.48 7.64
C THR A 7 -13.79 7.45 6.53
N ILE A 8 -12.76 7.42 5.69
CA ILE A 8 -12.71 6.58 4.50
C ILE A 8 -11.58 5.57 4.68
N GLY A 9 -11.93 4.29 4.86
CA GLY A 9 -10.98 3.18 4.90
C GLY A 9 -10.70 2.65 3.50
N ILE A 10 -9.45 2.37 3.21
CA ILE A 10 -9.02 1.92 1.89
C ILE A 10 -8.11 0.71 2.05
N ASP A 11 -8.58 -0.44 1.57
CA ASP A 11 -7.71 -1.59 1.32
C ASP A 11 -7.05 -1.45 -0.05
N VAL A 12 -5.72 -1.58 -0.07
CA VAL A 12 -4.90 -1.23 -1.23
C VAL A 12 -4.29 -2.48 -1.84
N SER A 13 -4.67 -2.78 -3.07
CA SER A 13 -4.00 -3.78 -3.90
C SER A 13 -3.22 -3.16 -5.05
N LYS A 14 -2.48 -3.98 -5.78
CA LYS A 14 -1.73 -3.55 -6.97
C LYS A 14 -2.64 -2.94 -8.03
N ASN A 15 -3.80 -3.57 -8.30
CA ASN A 15 -4.68 -3.23 -9.41
C ASN A 15 -5.95 -2.50 -8.97
N THR A 16 -6.42 -2.75 -7.74
CA THR A 16 -7.71 -2.25 -7.24
C THR A 16 -7.56 -1.58 -5.89
N LEU A 17 -8.51 -0.74 -5.57
CA LEU A 17 -8.72 -0.15 -4.26
C LEU A 17 -10.15 -0.46 -3.82
N ASP A 18 -10.29 -1.08 -2.67
CA ASP A 18 -11.57 -1.25 -2.00
C ASP A 18 -11.73 -0.12 -0.98
N ILE A 19 -12.79 0.66 -1.14
CA ILE A 19 -13.00 1.92 -0.42
C ILE A 19 -14.32 1.83 0.33
N HIS A 20 -14.29 2.08 1.64
CA HIS A 20 -15.46 2.14 2.48
C HIS A 20 -15.53 3.48 3.21
N CYS A 21 -16.69 4.14 3.17
CA CYS A 21 -16.95 5.35 3.94
C CYS A 21 -17.90 5.03 5.09
N SER A 22 -17.43 5.19 6.31
CA SER A 22 -18.17 4.79 7.52
C SER A 22 -19.48 5.54 7.68
N GLU A 23 -19.49 6.84 7.53
CA GLU A 23 -20.63 7.69 7.86
C GLU A 23 -21.85 7.45 6.97
N ILE A 24 -21.62 7.01 5.73
CA ILE A 24 -22.70 6.67 4.79
C ILE A 24 -22.88 5.16 4.65
N ASN A 25 -22.00 4.35 5.27
CA ASN A 25 -21.97 2.89 5.18
C ASN A 25 -22.01 2.38 3.74
N GLN A 26 -21.19 2.96 2.87
CA GLN A 26 -21.14 2.62 1.45
C GLN A 26 -19.73 2.19 1.06
N HIS A 27 -19.67 1.24 0.13
CA HIS A 27 -18.46 0.68 -0.42
C HIS A 27 -18.40 0.89 -1.94
N ILE A 28 -17.20 1.08 -2.47
CA ILE A 28 -16.91 1.05 -3.89
C ILE A 28 -15.55 0.40 -4.12
N GLN A 29 -15.44 -0.44 -5.15
CA GLN A 29 -14.18 -0.89 -5.68
C GLN A 29 -13.83 -0.10 -6.94
N ILE A 30 -12.59 0.37 -7.02
CA ILE A 30 -12.09 1.12 -8.17
C ILE A 30 -10.72 0.58 -8.61
N GLN A 31 -10.29 0.91 -9.83
CA GLN A 31 -8.93 0.64 -10.28
C GLN A 31 -7.92 1.56 -9.55
N ASN A 32 -6.74 1.01 -9.22
CA ASN A 32 -5.66 1.79 -8.61
C ASN A 32 -4.93 2.62 -9.69
N GLY A 33 -5.57 3.68 -10.16
CA GLY A 33 -5.07 4.57 -11.20
C GLY A 33 -6.01 5.72 -11.53
N THR A 34 -5.65 6.50 -12.54
CA THR A 34 -6.32 7.77 -12.88
C THR A 34 -7.81 7.61 -13.16
N GLU A 35 -8.21 6.56 -13.86
CA GLU A 35 -9.63 6.30 -14.18
C GLU A 35 -10.43 5.92 -12.94
N GLY A 36 -9.86 5.07 -12.07
CA GLY A 36 -10.47 4.73 -10.80
C GLY A 36 -10.62 5.95 -9.89
N PHE A 37 -9.64 6.85 -9.85
CA PHE A 37 -9.75 8.09 -9.08
C PHE A 37 -10.84 9.03 -9.63
N ARG A 38 -11.06 9.06 -10.93
CA ARG A 38 -12.20 9.79 -11.54
C ARG A 38 -13.54 9.17 -11.12
N ALA A 39 -13.63 7.84 -11.15
CA ALA A 39 -14.82 7.12 -10.69
C ALA A 39 -15.11 7.39 -9.20
N PHE A 40 -14.06 7.40 -8.36
CA PHE A 40 -14.17 7.74 -6.94
C PHE A 40 -14.69 9.17 -6.72
N LEU A 41 -14.17 10.16 -7.45
CA LEU A 41 -14.67 11.54 -7.36
C LEU A 41 -16.16 11.65 -7.74
N LYS A 42 -16.59 10.93 -8.79
CA LYS A 42 -18.00 10.86 -9.18
C LYS A 42 -18.85 10.19 -8.09
N TRP A 43 -18.35 9.11 -7.52
CA TRP A 43 -19.01 8.41 -6.41
C TRP A 43 -19.17 9.33 -5.18
N CYS A 44 -18.11 10.03 -4.77
CA CYS A 44 -18.19 11.01 -3.69
C CYS A 44 -19.25 12.09 -3.95
N LYS A 45 -19.31 12.63 -5.17
CA LYS A 45 -20.32 13.62 -5.56
C LYS A 45 -21.75 13.07 -5.44
N ASN A 46 -21.96 11.84 -5.90
CA ASN A 46 -23.28 11.19 -5.86
C ASN A 46 -23.76 10.95 -4.42
N HIS A 47 -22.84 10.63 -3.51
CA HIS A 47 -23.13 10.38 -2.09
C HIS A 47 -22.95 11.61 -1.20
N LYS A 48 -22.72 12.79 -1.79
CA LYS A 48 -22.50 14.07 -1.08
C LYS A 48 -21.33 14.02 -0.08
N VAL A 49 -20.33 13.17 -0.32
CA VAL A 49 -19.11 13.08 0.50
C VAL A 49 -18.18 14.24 0.15
N VAL A 50 -17.87 15.07 1.13
CA VAL A 50 -17.01 16.24 0.96
C VAL A 50 -15.56 15.87 1.29
N LEU A 51 -14.72 15.76 0.27
CA LEU A 51 -13.34 15.28 0.41
C LEU A 51 -12.45 16.18 1.29
N SER A 52 -12.66 17.50 1.29
CA SER A 52 -11.94 18.42 2.16
C SER A 52 -12.26 18.24 3.65
N GLN A 53 -13.37 17.57 3.95
CA GLN A 53 -13.80 17.21 5.31
C GLN A 53 -13.62 15.71 5.59
N SER A 54 -12.90 15.00 4.72
CA SER A 54 -12.68 13.56 4.83
C SER A 54 -11.27 13.27 5.32
N PHE A 55 -11.14 12.13 5.98
CA PHE A 55 -9.86 11.56 6.37
C PHE A 55 -9.73 10.14 5.81
N MET A 56 -8.74 9.92 4.98
CA MET A 56 -8.48 8.62 4.40
C MET A 56 -7.51 7.82 5.26
N VAL A 57 -7.87 6.59 5.57
CA VAL A 57 -7.01 5.65 6.28
C VAL A 57 -6.72 4.49 5.34
N MET A 58 -5.46 4.20 5.11
CA MET A 58 -5.03 3.14 4.21
C MET A 58 -3.98 2.25 4.85
N GLU A 59 -4.00 0.96 4.47
CA GLU A 59 -2.95 0.04 4.88
C GLU A 59 -1.65 0.35 4.13
N TYR A 60 -0.53 0.27 4.84
CA TYR A 60 0.81 0.36 4.24
C TYR A 60 1.16 -0.93 3.52
N THR A 61 1.23 -0.91 2.19
CA THR A 61 1.49 -2.08 1.33
C THR A 61 2.91 -2.14 0.77
N GLY A 62 3.75 -1.15 1.10
CA GLY A 62 5.12 -1.08 0.61
C GLY A 62 5.30 -0.45 -0.76
N GLY A 63 4.22 0.12 -1.36
CA GLY A 63 4.35 0.86 -2.61
C GLY A 63 3.08 0.97 -3.45
N TYR A 64 2.14 0.03 -3.35
CA TYR A 64 0.91 0.09 -4.16
C TYR A 64 0.02 1.29 -3.81
N GLU A 65 0.14 1.81 -2.59
CA GLU A 65 -0.55 3.02 -2.12
C GLU A 65 0.00 4.32 -2.72
N TYR A 66 1.13 4.28 -3.43
CA TYR A 66 1.81 5.50 -3.89
C TYR A 66 0.95 6.37 -4.83
N LYS A 67 0.25 5.75 -5.79
CA LYS A 67 -0.65 6.48 -6.70
C LYS A 67 -1.80 7.15 -5.96
N LEU A 68 -2.37 6.44 -4.97
CA LEU A 68 -3.41 6.97 -4.10
C LEU A 68 -2.91 8.15 -3.26
N ILE A 69 -1.70 8.07 -2.73
CA ILE A 69 -1.09 9.17 -1.97
C ILE A 69 -0.91 10.40 -2.87
N GLN A 70 -0.38 10.24 -4.08
CA GLN A 70 -0.26 11.35 -5.04
C GLN A 70 -1.62 11.99 -5.35
N PHE A 71 -2.67 11.16 -5.49
CA PHE A 71 -4.03 11.65 -5.65
C PHE A 71 -4.49 12.45 -4.43
N CYS A 72 -4.31 11.94 -3.21
CA CYS A 72 -4.65 12.64 -1.97
C CYS A 72 -3.92 14.00 -1.87
N GLU A 73 -2.62 14.01 -2.12
CA GLU A 73 -1.81 15.23 -2.09
C GLU A 73 -2.27 16.24 -3.15
N SER A 74 -2.57 15.80 -4.38
CA SER A 74 -3.06 16.67 -5.46
C SER A 74 -4.43 17.29 -5.16
N LYS A 75 -5.25 16.65 -4.34
CA LYS A 75 -6.58 17.09 -3.93
C LYS A 75 -6.62 17.67 -2.51
N GLN A 76 -5.46 17.77 -1.85
CA GLN A 76 -5.34 18.24 -0.45
C GLN A 76 -6.21 17.43 0.53
N ILE A 77 -6.39 16.13 0.25
CA ILE A 77 -7.14 15.22 1.12
C ILE A 77 -6.19 14.73 2.22
N GLN A 78 -6.63 14.83 3.46
CA GLN A 78 -5.86 14.31 4.60
C GLN A 78 -5.92 12.80 4.65
N TYR A 79 -4.79 12.16 4.94
CA TYR A 79 -4.71 10.70 5.00
C TYR A 79 -3.72 10.23 6.08
N ALA A 80 -3.91 8.99 6.54
CA ALA A 80 -2.95 8.25 7.35
C ALA A 80 -2.60 6.90 6.70
N ARG A 81 -1.38 6.45 6.94
CA ARG A 81 -0.88 5.13 6.52
C ARG A 81 -0.65 4.30 7.77
N ILE A 82 -1.33 3.19 7.87
CA ILE A 82 -1.32 2.34 9.06
C ILE A 82 -0.74 0.98 8.71
N SER A 83 0.02 0.41 9.64
CA SER A 83 0.51 -0.95 9.48
C SER A 83 -0.65 -1.95 9.55
N GLY A 84 -0.71 -2.92 8.63
CA GLY A 84 -1.71 -3.99 8.69
C GLY A 84 -1.66 -4.79 10.00
N LEU A 85 -0.49 -4.88 10.63
CA LEU A 85 -0.35 -5.50 11.94
C LEU A 85 -1.06 -4.69 13.04
N GLU A 86 -1.01 -3.38 12.96
CA GLU A 86 -1.67 -2.47 13.90
C GLU A 86 -3.19 -2.56 13.77
N ILE A 87 -3.71 -2.56 12.53
CA ILE A 87 -5.13 -2.75 12.26
C ILE A 87 -5.61 -4.10 12.82
N LYS A 88 -4.89 -5.19 12.53
CA LYS A 88 -5.22 -6.54 13.04
C LYS A 88 -5.21 -6.62 14.56
N ARG A 89 -4.25 -5.99 15.21
CA ARG A 89 -4.16 -5.98 16.68
C ARG A 89 -5.30 -5.20 17.34
N SER A 90 -5.75 -4.12 16.73
CA SER A 90 -6.85 -3.30 17.31
C SER A 90 -8.20 -3.99 17.20
N MET A 91 -8.41 -4.84 16.20
CA MET A 91 -9.71 -5.44 15.90
C MET A 91 -9.87 -6.89 16.40
N GLY A 92 -8.81 -7.49 16.97
CA GLY A 92 -8.84 -8.86 17.45
C GLY A 92 -8.93 -9.90 16.31
N ILE A 93 -9.23 -11.16 16.69
CA ILE A 93 -9.39 -12.27 15.73
C ILE A 93 -10.81 -12.19 15.14
N THR A 94 -10.92 -11.79 13.89
CA THR A 94 -12.20 -11.73 13.19
C THR A 94 -12.28 -12.81 12.11
N ARG A 95 -13.40 -13.55 12.05
CA ARG A 95 -13.71 -14.51 10.98
C ARG A 95 -14.25 -13.76 9.75
N GLY A 96 -13.92 -14.26 8.57
CA GLY A 96 -14.33 -13.70 7.28
C GLY A 96 -13.27 -12.77 6.69
N LYS A 97 -12.90 -13.03 5.43
CA LYS A 97 -11.91 -12.25 4.69
C LYS A 97 -12.47 -11.96 3.30
N THR A 98 -12.87 -10.71 3.10
CA THR A 98 -13.15 -10.14 1.79
C THR A 98 -12.58 -8.73 1.78
N ASP A 99 -12.14 -8.24 0.64
CA ASP A 99 -11.52 -6.93 0.49
C ASP A 99 -12.47 -5.80 0.94
N GLN A 100 -13.77 -5.97 0.74
CA GLN A 100 -14.80 -5.06 1.25
C GLN A 100 -14.83 -5.01 2.79
N ILE A 101 -14.72 -6.17 3.45
CA ILE A 101 -14.69 -6.25 4.91
C ILE A 101 -13.39 -5.61 5.43
N ASP A 102 -12.28 -5.79 4.73
CA ASP A 102 -11.00 -5.23 5.12
C ASP A 102 -11.00 -3.70 4.99
N ALA A 103 -11.58 -3.13 3.92
CA ALA A 103 -11.78 -1.68 3.79
C ALA A 103 -12.68 -1.10 4.90
N SER A 104 -13.78 -1.81 5.24
CA SER A 104 -14.67 -1.41 6.33
C SER A 104 -13.94 -1.41 7.69
N ARG A 105 -13.12 -2.42 7.96
CA ARG A 105 -12.30 -2.51 9.17
C ARG A 105 -11.29 -1.38 9.27
N ILE A 106 -10.64 -1.02 8.16
CA ILE A 106 -9.72 0.10 8.10
C ILE A 106 -10.45 1.41 8.42
N ALA A 107 -11.67 1.59 7.90
CA ALA A 107 -12.51 2.75 8.21
C ALA A 107 -12.89 2.80 9.68
N GLN A 108 -13.35 1.69 10.25
CA GLN A 108 -13.67 1.58 11.68
C GLN A 108 -12.45 1.89 12.56
N TYR A 109 -11.27 1.35 12.23
CA TYR A 109 -10.03 1.70 12.91
C TYR A 109 -9.79 3.22 12.90
N GLY A 110 -9.98 3.86 11.75
CA GLY A 110 -9.86 5.31 11.60
C GLY A 110 -10.82 6.09 12.51
N GLU A 111 -12.05 5.61 12.66
CA GLU A 111 -13.04 6.20 13.55
C GLU A 111 -12.67 6.06 15.02
N GLU A 112 -12.31 4.86 15.45
CA GLU A 112 -11.96 4.58 16.84
C GLU A 112 -10.70 5.34 17.27
N LYS A 113 -9.73 5.45 16.39
CA LYS A 113 -8.43 6.10 16.64
C LYS A 113 -8.34 7.56 16.19
N HIS A 114 -9.45 8.20 15.82
CA HIS A 114 -9.46 9.56 15.26
C HIS A 114 -8.73 10.62 16.10
N LYS A 115 -8.69 10.46 17.43
CA LYS A 115 -7.95 11.36 18.34
C LYS A 115 -6.43 11.14 18.29
N GLN A 116 -5.99 9.93 17.99
CA GLN A 116 -4.59 9.51 17.99
C GLN A 116 -3.96 9.64 16.60
N LEU A 117 -4.79 9.55 15.55
CA LEU A 117 -4.33 9.66 14.17
C LEU A 117 -3.99 11.11 13.81
N SER A 118 -2.83 11.26 13.19
CA SER A 118 -2.41 12.51 12.59
C SER A 118 -2.25 12.35 11.09
N PRO A 119 -2.56 13.39 10.30
CA PRO A 119 -2.30 13.36 8.87
C PRO A 119 -0.84 13.03 8.57
N ALA A 120 -0.63 12.16 7.60
CA ALA A 120 0.70 11.84 7.12
C ALA A 120 1.35 13.08 6.51
N ARG A 121 2.65 13.21 6.69
CA ARG A 121 3.42 14.26 6.00
C ARG A 121 3.54 13.90 4.52
N PRO A 122 3.51 14.89 3.61
CA PRO A 122 3.74 14.66 2.19
C PRO A 122 5.02 13.87 1.95
N LEU A 123 4.97 12.95 1.00
CA LEU A 123 6.11 12.10 0.69
C LEU A 123 7.18 12.90 -0.08
N ASN A 124 8.39 12.91 0.44
CA ASN A 124 9.53 13.46 -0.30
C ASN A 124 9.89 12.52 -1.46
N LYS A 125 9.75 13.01 -2.71
CA LYS A 125 10.03 12.25 -3.94
C LYS A 125 11.44 11.68 -3.98
N GLY A 126 12.44 12.40 -3.47
CA GLY A 126 13.83 11.94 -3.39
C GLY A 126 13.98 10.76 -2.44
N ILE A 127 13.32 10.79 -1.30
CA ILE A 127 13.33 9.68 -0.33
C ILE A 127 12.64 8.43 -0.91
N ILE A 128 11.54 8.61 -1.65
CA ILE A 128 10.85 7.49 -2.31
C ILE A 128 11.79 6.83 -3.32
N LYS A 129 12.38 7.63 -4.22
CA LYS A 129 13.33 7.13 -5.23
C LYS A 129 14.52 6.43 -4.59
N LEU A 130 15.06 6.97 -3.50
CA LEU A 130 16.14 6.35 -2.75
C LEU A 130 15.73 4.98 -2.17
N LYS A 131 14.54 4.88 -1.56
CA LYS A 131 14.00 3.61 -1.03
C LYS A 131 13.82 2.57 -2.12
N GLU A 132 13.30 2.95 -3.28
CA GLU A 132 13.15 2.06 -4.44
C GLU A 132 14.51 1.54 -4.92
N LEU A 133 15.49 2.42 -5.09
CA LEU A 133 16.85 2.05 -5.52
C LEU A 133 17.55 1.13 -4.50
N LEU A 134 17.40 1.41 -3.21
CA LEU A 134 17.95 0.56 -2.14
C LEU A 134 17.26 -0.81 -2.12
N GLY A 135 15.95 -0.86 -2.31
CA GLY A 135 15.20 -2.11 -2.41
C GLY A 135 15.63 -2.94 -3.63
N PHE A 136 15.82 -2.29 -4.77
CA PHE A 136 16.31 -2.93 -5.99
C PHE A 136 17.74 -3.46 -5.82
N ARG A 137 18.64 -2.63 -5.29
CA ARG A 137 20.02 -3.06 -4.95
C ARG A 137 20.03 -4.27 -4.03
N LYS A 138 19.23 -4.25 -2.95
CA LYS A 138 19.13 -5.38 -2.01
C LYS A 138 18.70 -6.67 -2.69
N ARG A 139 17.78 -6.59 -3.65
CA ARG A 139 17.32 -7.75 -4.44
C ARG A 139 18.45 -8.30 -5.30
N ILE A 140 19.11 -7.43 -6.08
CA ILE A 140 20.23 -7.84 -6.96
C ILE A 140 21.35 -8.50 -6.15
N VAL A 141 21.74 -7.90 -5.00
CA VAL A 141 22.81 -8.45 -4.14
C VAL A 141 22.43 -9.83 -3.59
N ARG A 142 21.16 -10.01 -3.19
CA ARG A 142 20.68 -11.32 -2.72
C ARG A 142 20.69 -12.36 -3.84
N ASP A 143 20.20 -12.00 -5.02
CA ASP A 143 20.10 -12.90 -6.16
C ASP A 143 21.51 -13.29 -6.66
N LEU A 144 22.44 -12.32 -6.71
CA LEU A 144 23.85 -12.57 -7.00
C LEU A 144 24.49 -13.54 -5.99
N GLY A 145 24.15 -13.41 -4.70
CA GLY A 145 24.60 -14.35 -3.65
C GLY A 145 24.13 -15.77 -3.92
N GLY A 146 22.84 -15.93 -4.30
CA GLY A 146 22.27 -17.22 -4.67
C GLY A 146 22.95 -17.84 -5.90
N TYR A 147 23.17 -17.05 -6.95
CA TYR A 147 23.89 -17.52 -8.14
C TYR A 147 25.32 -17.93 -7.84
N LYS A 148 26.05 -17.16 -7.01
CA LYS A 148 27.43 -17.51 -6.60
C LYS A 148 27.49 -18.80 -5.80
N ALA A 149 26.52 -19.03 -4.90
CA ALA A 149 26.43 -20.27 -4.12
C ALA A 149 26.16 -21.48 -5.04
N SER A 150 25.15 -21.37 -5.92
CA SER A 150 24.84 -22.41 -6.91
C SER A 150 26.01 -22.73 -7.83
N LEU A 151 26.74 -21.69 -8.28
CA LEU A 151 27.94 -21.90 -9.11
C LEU A 151 29.06 -22.61 -8.35
N LYS A 152 29.25 -22.30 -7.06
CA LYS A 152 30.23 -22.98 -6.21
C LYS A 152 29.90 -24.46 -6.06
N GLU A 153 28.64 -24.80 -5.81
CA GLU A 153 28.17 -26.20 -5.73
C GLU A 153 28.39 -26.95 -7.04
N ARG A 154 28.02 -26.34 -8.18
CA ARG A 154 28.21 -26.95 -9.50
C ARG A 154 29.66 -27.18 -9.83
N LYS A 155 30.55 -26.26 -9.50
CA LYS A 155 32.02 -26.43 -9.67
C LYS A 155 32.58 -27.57 -8.81
N ALA A 156 31.99 -27.82 -7.65
CA ALA A 156 32.37 -28.94 -6.79
C ALA A 156 31.90 -30.29 -7.36
N MET A 157 30.67 -30.34 -7.91
CA MET A 157 30.06 -31.53 -8.50
C MET A 157 30.65 -31.88 -9.87
N TYR A 158 31.02 -30.88 -10.66
CA TYR A 158 31.48 -31.01 -12.05
C TYR A 158 32.75 -30.20 -12.27
N PRO A 159 33.93 -30.74 -11.93
CA PRO A 159 35.23 -30.03 -12.03
C PRO A 159 35.55 -29.51 -13.43
N ASP A 160 35.03 -30.16 -14.47
CA ASP A 160 35.26 -29.80 -15.89
C ASP A 160 34.45 -28.57 -16.34
N LEU A 161 33.45 -28.15 -15.61
CA LEU A 161 32.69 -26.89 -15.85
C LEU A 161 33.54 -25.61 -15.81
N LYS A 162 34.80 -25.71 -15.36
CA LYS A 162 35.74 -24.59 -15.39
C LYS A 162 36.03 -24.05 -16.79
N LYS A 163 35.71 -24.82 -17.84
CA LYS A 163 35.91 -24.43 -19.25
C LYS A 163 34.70 -23.78 -19.88
N ASP A 164 33.51 -23.79 -19.26
CA ASP A 164 32.28 -23.21 -19.81
C ASP A 164 32.24 -21.69 -19.75
N LEU A 165 31.69 -21.08 -20.81
CA LEU A 165 31.50 -19.62 -20.94
C LEU A 165 30.75 -18.99 -19.74
N ILE A 166 29.80 -19.73 -19.15
CA ILE A 166 29.00 -19.27 -17.99
C ILE A 166 29.88 -19.01 -16.76
N CYS A 167 31.00 -19.76 -16.63
CA CYS A 167 31.95 -19.56 -15.51
C CYS A 167 32.89 -18.37 -15.70
N LYS A 168 32.98 -17.82 -16.90
CA LYS A 168 33.87 -16.69 -17.23
C LYS A 168 33.16 -15.33 -17.14
N THR A 169 31.85 -15.33 -17.14
CA THR A 169 31.02 -14.10 -17.19
C THR A 169 30.37 -13.73 -15.84
N LEU A 170 30.50 -14.55 -14.81
CA LEU A 170 30.07 -14.31 -13.42
C LEU A 170 31.26 -14.16 -12.49
#